data_cc0df9c8458ea6321099260e2374fa07
#
_entry.id   cc0df9c8458ea6321099260e2374fa07
#
_cell.length_a   1.000
_cell.length_b   1.000
_cell.length_c   1.000
_cell.angle_alpha   90.00
_cell.angle_beta   90.00
_cell.angle_gamma   90.00
#
_symmetry.space_group_name_H-M   'P 1'
#
loop_
_entity.id
_entity.type
_entity.pdbx_description
1 polymer ?
#
loop_
_entity_poly.entity_id
_entity_poly.type
_entity_poly.pdbx_seq_one_letter_code
_entity_poly.pdbx_strand_id
1 'polypeptide(L)'
;MPRVPIGAVYLRRIGDKQIQAFNVICPHAGCFVDYDLSRKGYHCPCHNSSFGVDGKIADPKSPSPRGLDELEVEIRSDNEIWVKFQNFRAGEKEKIPV
;
A
#
# COMPACT_ATOMS: atom_id res chain seq x y z
N MET A 1 -8.54 18.07 20.89
CA MET A 1 -9.05 16.71 20.72
C MET A 1 -7.95 15.78 20.26
N PRO A 2 -7.68 14.71 20.98
CA PRO A 2 -6.64 13.79 20.54
C PRO A 2 -7.03 13.12 19.22
N ARG A 3 -6.04 12.98 18.34
CA ARG A 3 -6.23 12.27 17.06
C ARG A 3 -5.88 10.80 17.26
N VAL A 4 -6.80 9.93 16.91
CA VAL A 4 -6.57 8.49 16.96
C VAL A 4 -6.18 8.01 15.57
N PRO A 5 -4.99 7.42 15.39
CA PRO A 5 -4.63 6.88 14.08
C PRO A 5 -5.56 5.74 13.68
N ILE A 6 -6.08 5.81 12.44
CA ILE A 6 -6.92 4.74 11.89
C ILE A 6 -6.16 3.88 10.89
N GLY A 7 -4.94 4.28 10.52
CA GLY A 7 -4.11 3.55 9.60
C GLY A 7 -2.99 4.42 9.07
N ALA A 8 -2.19 3.86 8.19
CA ALA A 8 -1.09 4.54 7.53
C ALA A 8 -1.06 4.18 6.05
N VAL A 9 -0.46 5.05 5.23
CA VAL A 9 -0.36 4.84 3.80
C VAL A 9 1.03 5.22 3.31
N TYR A 10 1.47 4.60 2.22
CA TYR A 10 2.61 5.04 1.45
C TYR A 10 2.13 5.88 0.28
N LEU A 11 2.78 7.02 0.05
CA LEU A 11 2.49 7.89 -1.08
C LEU A 11 3.64 7.84 -2.07
N ARG A 12 3.32 7.71 -3.35
CA ARG A 12 4.29 7.72 -4.43
C ARG A 12 3.89 8.76 -5.45
N ARG A 13 4.80 9.68 -5.76
CA ARG A 13 4.57 10.65 -6.83
C ARG A 13 4.96 10.01 -8.18
N ILE A 14 4.00 9.92 -9.09
CA ILE A 14 4.24 9.36 -10.43
C ILE A 14 4.15 10.40 -11.54
N GLY A 15 3.90 11.67 -11.20
CA GLY A 15 3.84 12.78 -12.13
C GLY A 15 3.62 14.08 -11.38
N ASP A 16 3.56 15.20 -12.08
CA ASP A 16 3.41 16.52 -11.44
C ASP A 16 2.14 16.63 -10.61
N LYS A 17 1.06 16.01 -11.06
CA LYS A 17 -0.23 16.05 -10.36
C LYS A 17 -0.80 14.65 -10.14
N GLN A 18 0.03 13.63 -10.18
CA GLN A 18 -0.39 12.26 -9.98
C GLN A 18 0.32 11.64 -8.78
N ILE A 19 -0.46 11.18 -7.83
CA ILE A 19 0.04 10.53 -6.63
C ILE A 19 -0.68 9.20 -6.48
N GLN A 20 0.11 8.16 -6.19
CA GLN A 20 -0.39 6.83 -5.92
C GLN A 20 -0.29 6.57 -4.43
N ALA A 21 -1.33 6.01 -3.83
CA ALA A 21 -1.37 5.70 -2.40
C ALA A 21 -1.59 4.21 -2.20
N PHE A 22 -0.83 3.63 -1.27
CA PHE A 22 -0.97 2.22 -0.90
C PHE A 22 -1.24 2.09 0.59
N ASN A 23 -2.13 1.18 0.96
CA ASN A 23 -2.29 0.79 2.35
C ASN A 23 -1.02 0.06 2.79
N VAL A 24 -0.52 0.34 4.01
CA VAL A 24 0.71 -0.28 4.51
C VAL A 24 0.52 -1.74 4.94
N ILE A 25 -0.71 -2.22 4.99
CA ILE A 25 -1.01 -3.60 5.40
C ILE A 25 -0.71 -4.56 4.26
N CYS A 26 0.09 -5.59 4.55
CA CYS A 26 0.40 -6.64 3.58
C CYS A 26 -0.86 -7.44 3.26
N PRO A 27 -1.23 -7.58 1.98
CA PRO A 27 -2.45 -8.32 1.60
C PRO A 27 -2.38 -9.82 1.85
N HIS A 28 -1.22 -10.35 2.25
CA HIS A 28 -1.07 -11.77 2.56
C HIS A 28 -1.66 -12.13 3.93
N ALA A 29 -1.18 -11.48 5.01
CA ALA A 29 -1.51 -11.87 6.37
C ALA A 29 -1.71 -10.69 7.33
N GLY A 30 -1.84 -9.48 6.83
CA GLY A 30 -2.14 -8.31 7.66
C GLY A 30 -0.96 -7.68 8.38
N CYS A 31 0.27 -8.09 8.13
CA CYS A 31 1.47 -7.43 8.66
C CYS A 31 1.71 -6.11 7.93
N PHE A 32 2.48 -5.21 8.55
CA PHE A 32 2.87 -3.97 7.88
C PHE A 32 4.04 -4.22 6.93
N VAL A 33 3.99 -3.62 5.74
CA VAL A 33 5.10 -3.66 4.80
C VAL A 33 6.03 -2.47 5.03
N ASP A 34 7.33 -2.70 4.82
CA ASP A 34 8.35 -1.66 4.89
C ASP A 34 8.83 -1.30 3.49
N TYR A 35 9.20 -0.04 3.29
CA TYR A 35 9.86 0.37 2.06
C TYR A 35 11.36 0.09 2.18
N ASP A 36 11.90 -0.64 1.20
CA ASP A 36 13.31 -1.00 1.16
C ASP A 36 14.02 -0.18 0.07
N LEU A 37 14.85 0.77 0.49
CA LEU A 37 15.58 1.64 -0.43
C LEU A 37 16.56 0.87 -1.31
N SER A 38 17.18 -0.17 -0.77
CA SER A 38 18.17 -0.95 -1.53
C SER A 38 17.52 -1.77 -2.64
N ARG A 39 16.30 -2.24 -2.42
CA ARG A 39 15.55 -3.02 -3.40
C ARG A 39 14.60 -2.18 -4.24
N LYS A 40 14.45 -0.90 -3.90
CA LYS A 40 13.50 0.04 -4.53
C LYS A 40 12.10 -0.56 -4.60
N GLY A 41 11.59 -0.99 -3.47
CA GLY A 41 10.26 -1.59 -3.38
C GLY A 41 9.85 -1.82 -1.95
N TYR A 42 8.76 -2.55 -1.78
CA TYR A 42 8.20 -2.84 -0.47
C TYR A 42 8.45 -4.28 -0.08
N HIS A 43 8.66 -4.53 1.19
CA HIS A 43 8.92 -5.86 1.72
C HIS A 43 8.12 -6.09 2.99
N CYS A 44 7.42 -7.21 3.08
CA CYS A 44 6.74 -7.64 4.29
C CYS A 44 7.65 -8.63 5.04
N PRO A 45 8.12 -8.29 6.25
CA PRO A 45 9.06 -9.14 6.96
C PRO A 45 8.45 -10.42 7.53
N CYS A 46 7.12 -10.49 7.63
CA CYS A 46 6.45 -11.64 8.25
C CYS A 46 6.63 -12.92 7.43
N HIS A 47 6.48 -12.85 6.11
CA HIS A 47 6.56 -14.02 5.23
C HIS A 47 7.36 -13.74 3.96
N ASN A 48 8.18 -12.69 3.97
CA ASN A 48 9.03 -12.31 2.84
C ASN A 48 8.28 -11.99 1.55
N SER A 49 7.08 -11.45 1.64
CA SER A 49 6.38 -10.92 0.47
C SER A 49 7.08 -9.67 -0.03
N SER A 50 7.27 -9.57 -1.34
CA SER A 50 7.96 -8.44 -1.96
C SER A 50 7.08 -7.78 -3.01
N PHE A 51 7.09 -6.44 -3.04
CA PHE A 51 6.30 -5.65 -3.96
C PHE A 51 7.18 -4.57 -4.60
N GLY A 52 6.95 -4.29 -5.87
CA GLY A 52 7.64 -3.20 -6.55
C GLY A 52 7.11 -1.83 -6.10
N VAL A 53 7.74 -0.76 -6.58
CA VAL A 53 7.29 0.61 -6.26
C VAL A 53 5.89 0.90 -6.80
N ASP A 54 5.44 0.15 -7.79
CA ASP A 54 4.08 0.24 -8.35
C ASP A 54 3.05 -0.57 -7.54
N GLY A 55 3.46 -1.22 -6.45
CA GLY A 55 2.62 -2.04 -5.61
C GLY A 55 2.38 -3.45 -6.11
N LYS A 56 2.87 -3.80 -7.29
CA LYS A 56 2.69 -5.15 -7.84
C LYS A 56 3.66 -6.14 -7.20
N ILE A 57 3.29 -7.42 -7.19
CA ILE A 57 4.16 -8.47 -6.67
C ILE A 57 5.47 -8.45 -7.47
N ALA A 58 6.60 -8.31 -6.75
CA ALA A 58 7.91 -8.22 -7.38
C ALA A 58 8.57 -9.58 -7.60
N ASP A 59 8.33 -10.54 -6.70
CA ASP A 59 8.92 -11.87 -6.76
C ASP A 59 7.82 -12.90 -6.97
N PRO A 60 7.90 -13.75 -8.01
CA PRO A 60 6.91 -14.81 -8.22
C PRO A 60 6.77 -15.78 -7.05
N LYS A 61 7.79 -15.85 -6.18
CA LYS A 61 7.77 -16.69 -4.98
C LYS A 61 7.11 -15.99 -3.79
N SER A 62 6.67 -14.75 -3.95
CA SER A 62 6.00 -14.00 -2.89
C SER A 62 4.71 -14.72 -2.49
N PRO A 63 4.47 -14.96 -1.19
CA PRO A 63 3.27 -15.66 -0.75
C PRO A 63 2.00 -14.82 -0.83
N SER A 64 2.12 -13.52 -1.07
CA SER A 64 0.94 -12.65 -1.16
C SER A 64 0.07 -13.02 -2.36
N PRO A 65 -1.25 -13.13 -2.18
CA PRO A 65 -2.16 -13.50 -3.28
C PRO A 65 -2.41 -12.36 -4.27
N ARG A 66 -2.08 -11.13 -3.90
CA ARG A 66 -2.26 -9.94 -4.73
C ARG A 66 -1.20 -8.90 -4.41
N GLY A 67 -1.08 -7.86 -5.24
CA GLY A 67 -0.22 -6.72 -4.96
C GLY A 67 -0.73 -5.87 -3.79
N LEU A 68 0.02 -4.84 -3.43
CA LEU A 68 -0.40 -3.90 -2.38
C LEU A 68 -1.74 -3.26 -2.75
N ASP A 69 -2.57 -3.01 -1.74
CA ASP A 69 -3.87 -2.40 -1.94
C ASP A 69 -3.73 -0.91 -2.23
N GLU A 70 -4.02 -0.52 -3.47
CA GLU A 70 -4.01 0.87 -3.88
C GLU A 70 -5.29 1.56 -3.43
N LEU A 71 -5.13 2.80 -2.96
CA LEU A 71 -6.23 3.60 -2.44
C LEU A 71 -6.52 4.77 -3.40
N GLU A 72 -7.77 5.20 -3.44
CA GLU A 72 -8.16 6.35 -4.24
C GLU A 72 -7.55 7.63 -3.67
N VAL A 73 -7.03 8.47 -4.56
CA VAL A 73 -6.39 9.74 -4.22
C VAL A 73 -7.10 10.87 -4.96
N GLU A 74 -7.35 11.95 -4.23
CA GLU A 74 -7.86 13.19 -4.82
C GLU A 74 -6.91 14.32 -4.43
N ILE A 75 -6.52 15.13 -5.41
CA ILE A 75 -5.72 16.33 -5.17
C ILE A 75 -6.65 17.53 -5.22
N ARG A 76 -6.72 18.29 -4.11
CA ARG A 76 -7.56 19.47 -3.97
C ARG A 76 -6.67 20.71 -3.86
N SER A 77 -7.04 21.75 -4.58
CA SER A 77 -6.38 23.08 -4.48
C SER A 77 -4.85 23.01 -4.69
N ASP A 78 -4.37 22.10 -5.51
CA ASP A 78 -2.95 21.86 -5.85
C ASP A 78 -2.04 21.53 -4.66
N ASN A 79 -2.50 21.72 -3.43
CA ASN A 79 -1.69 21.55 -2.21
C ASN A 79 -2.21 20.49 -1.25
N GLU A 80 -3.43 20.00 -1.44
CA GLU A 80 -4.02 19.03 -0.53
C GLU A 80 -4.16 17.68 -1.18
N ILE A 81 -3.65 16.65 -0.51
CA ILE A 81 -3.79 15.27 -0.95
C ILE A 81 -4.80 14.59 -0.03
N TRP A 82 -5.88 14.13 -0.61
CA TRP A 82 -6.91 13.38 0.09
C TRP A 82 -6.85 11.93 -0.34
N VAL A 83 -6.79 11.03 0.64
CA VAL A 83 -6.76 9.59 0.39
C VAL A 83 -8.02 8.98 0.99
N LYS A 84 -8.74 8.21 0.18
CA LYS A 84 -9.87 7.43 0.69
C LYS A 84 -9.32 6.19 1.37
N PHE A 85 -9.13 6.26 2.68
CA PHE A 85 -8.58 5.15 3.44
C PHE A 85 -9.57 3.99 3.51
N GLN A 86 -9.06 2.79 3.22
CA GLN A 86 -9.85 1.57 3.26
C GLN A 86 -8.94 0.40 3.59
N ASN A 87 -9.39 -0.44 4.52
CA ASN A 87 -8.75 -1.73 4.75
C ASN A 87 -9.43 -2.81 3.91
N PHE A 88 -8.66 -3.84 3.55
CA PHE A 88 -9.14 -4.93 2.72
C PHE A 88 -8.83 -6.26 3.40
N ARG A 89 -9.59 -7.29 3.06
CA ARG A 89 -9.41 -8.62 3.64
C ARG A 89 -8.06 -9.20 3.20
N ALA A 90 -7.25 -9.64 4.18
CA ALA A 90 -5.97 -10.28 3.90
C ALA A 90 -6.17 -11.75 3.47
N GLY A 91 -5.22 -12.29 2.71
CA GLY A 91 -5.22 -13.69 2.31
C GLY A 91 -6.14 -14.02 1.14
N GLU A 92 -6.78 -13.03 0.53
CA GLU A 92 -7.68 -13.22 -0.60
C GLU A 92 -7.03 -12.71 -1.89
N LYS A 93 -7.28 -13.40 -3.00
CA LYS A 93 -6.82 -12.95 -4.29
C LYS A 93 -7.54 -11.68 -4.73
N GLU A 94 -8.81 -11.55 -4.36
CA GLU A 94 -9.61 -10.38 -4.65
C GLU A 94 -9.48 -9.33 -3.55
N LYS A 95 -9.56 -8.07 -3.95
CA LYS A 95 -9.47 -6.93 -3.06
C LYS A 95 -10.85 -6.64 -2.47
N ILE A 96 -11.14 -7.26 -1.34
CA ILE A 96 -12.47 -7.18 -0.70
C ILE A 96 -12.41 -6.19 0.48
N PRO A 97 -13.19 -5.09 0.45
CA PRO A 97 -13.23 -4.13 1.57
C PRO A 97 -13.76 -4.77 2.85
N VAL A 98 -13.19 -4.31 3.95
CA VAL A 98 -13.63 -4.74 5.29
C VAL A 98 -14.47 -3.66 5.93
#